data_1bfa54770999627f97f2f36905514c26
#
_entry.id   1bfa54770999627f97f2f36905514c26
#
_cell.length_a   1.000
_cell.length_b   1.000
_cell.length_c   1.000
_cell.angle_alpha   90.00
_cell.angle_beta   90.00
_cell.angle_gamma   90.00
#
_symmetry.space_group_name_H-M   'P 1'
#
loop_
_entity.id
_entity.type
_entity.pdbx_description
1 polymer ?
#
loop_
_entity_poly.entity_id
_entity_poly.type
_entity_poly.pdbx_seq_one_letter_code
_entity_poly.pdbx_strand_id
1 'polypeptide(L)'
;MGTFKQLDYFKWAKEMDVISWDNYPSYNTPWSLVAMKHDLMRGLKDQPFMLMEQTPSQQNWQPYNSLKRPGQMRAQSYQTMAHGADTIQFFQLRRSVGGCEKFHGAVIAHAGTENTRVFREVKQLGEELEKLSNVIPGTVNEAEVGVIFDWDNYWALEYTSGPSISLKYVDQIHRYYRYFYDHNMGVTMIPVDADFSKYKMI
;
A
#
# COMPACT_ATOMS: atom_id res chain seq x y z
N MET A 1 -7.01 -0.73 -2.71
CA MET A 1 -7.72 -0.71 -1.41
C MET A 1 -7.23 -1.86 -0.54
N GLY A 2 -6.17 -1.67 0.21
CA GLY A 2 -5.42 -2.76 0.87
C GLY A 2 -6.11 -3.52 2.02
N THR A 3 -7.39 -3.26 2.32
CA THR A 3 -8.18 -3.95 3.36
C THR A 3 -9.66 -3.95 2.99
N PHE A 4 -9.97 -4.40 1.77
CA PHE A 4 -11.36 -4.43 1.29
C PHE A 4 -12.16 -5.50 2.01
N LYS A 5 -13.24 -5.09 2.69
CA LYS A 5 -13.98 -5.95 3.61
C LYS A 5 -14.67 -7.13 2.91
N GLN A 6 -15.21 -6.92 1.70
CA GLN A 6 -16.03 -7.90 1.00
C GLN A 6 -15.24 -9.08 0.42
N LEU A 7 -13.91 -9.07 0.51
CA LEU A 7 -13.07 -10.07 -0.13
C LEU A 7 -11.97 -10.54 0.81
N ASP A 8 -11.92 -11.84 1.07
CA ASP A 8 -10.82 -12.46 1.82
C ASP A 8 -9.59 -12.60 0.91
N TYR A 9 -8.59 -11.77 1.17
CA TYR A 9 -7.38 -11.74 0.35
C TYR A 9 -6.52 -12.99 0.54
N PHE A 10 -6.47 -13.61 1.72
CA PHE A 10 -5.71 -14.83 1.92
C PHE A 10 -6.29 -16.00 1.10
N LYS A 11 -7.62 -16.11 1.02
CA LYS A 11 -8.27 -17.10 0.16
C LYS A 11 -7.98 -16.84 -1.32
N TRP A 12 -8.07 -15.59 -1.77
CA TRP A 12 -7.79 -15.22 -3.16
C TRP A 12 -6.33 -15.41 -3.56
N ALA A 13 -5.41 -15.07 -2.66
CA ALA A 13 -3.98 -15.17 -2.92
C ALA A 13 -3.53 -16.60 -3.27
N LYS A 14 -4.26 -17.63 -2.82
CA LYS A 14 -3.95 -19.04 -3.12
C LYS A 14 -4.02 -19.34 -4.61
N GLU A 15 -4.90 -18.63 -5.34
CA GLU A 15 -5.15 -18.82 -6.77
C GLU A 15 -4.35 -17.85 -7.67
N MET A 16 -3.48 -17.02 -7.08
CA MET A 16 -2.74 -15.99 -7.80
C MET A 16 -1.23 -16.32 -7.79
N ASP A 17 -0.55 -16.09 -8.91
CA ASP A 17 0.91 -16.25 -8.99
C ASP A 17 1.63 -15.10 -8.25
N VAL A 18 1.14 -13.87 -8.41
CA VAL A 18 1.72 -12.65 -7.85
C VAL A 18 0.63 -11.80 -7.21
N ILE A 19 0.92 -11.21 -6.07
CA ILE A 19 0.05 -10.21 -5.44
C ILE A 19 0.34 -8.84 -6.03
N SER A 20 -0.71 -8.14 -6.41
CA SER A 20 -0.63 -6.73 -6.80
C SER A 20 -1.78 -5.92 -6.22
N TRP A 21 -1.58 -4.63 -6.03
CA TRP A 21 -2.62 -3.75 -5.52
C TRP A 21 -2.40 -2.28 -5.87
N ASP A 22 -3.46 -1.48 -5.66
CA ASP A 22 -3.49 -0.05 -5.93
C ASP A 22 -3.50 0.73 -4.61
N ASN A 23 -2.55 1.63 -4.45
CA ASN A 23 -2.38 2.42 -3.23
C ASN A 23 -2.68 3.90 -3.46
N TYR A 24 -3.85 4.32 -3.00
CA TYR A 24 -4.32 5.70 -3.08
C TYR A 24 -4.69 6.25 -1.70
N PRO A 25 -3.70 6.52 -0.84
CA PRO A 25 -3.97 7.07 0.48
C PRO A 25 -4.53 8.50 0.36
N SER A 26 -5.53 8.83 1.17
CA SER A 26 -5.96 10.23 1.32
C SER A 26 -4.87 11.06 1.99
N TYR A 27 -4.99 12.39 1.90
CA TYR A 27 -3.99 13.32 2.43
C TYR A 27 -3.74 13.18 3.94
N ASN A 28 -4.70 12.67 4.69
CA ASN A 28 -4.64 12.47 6.14
C ASN A 28 -4.44 11.00 6.56
N THR A 29 -4.22 10.09 5.61
CA THR A 29 -3.96 8.67 5.93
C THR A 29 -2.61 8.55 6.64
N PRO A 30 -2.56 7.95 7.83
CA PRO A 30 -1.29 7.72 8.54
C PRO A 30 -0.33 6.85 7.71
N TRP A 31 0.96 7.20 7.72
CA TRP A 31 2.00 6.42 7.03
C TRP A 31 2.06 4.99 7.54
N SER A 32 1.86 4.76 8.84
CA SER A 32 1.79 3.44 9.45
C SER A 32 0.62 2.59 8.93
N LEU A 33 -0.52 3.21 8.59
CA LEU A 33 -1.65 2.47 8.00
C LEU A 33 -1.34 2.05 6.54
N VAL A 34 -0.61 2.90 5.80
CA VAL A 34 -0.14 2.54 4.45
C VAL A 34 0.87 1.40 4.54
N ALA A 35 1.82 1.49 5.47
CA ALA A 35 2.81 0.45 5.75
C ALA A 35 2.15 -0.89 6.10
N MET A 36 1.17 -0.90 7.01
CA MET A 36 0.40 -2.10 7.37
C MET A 36 -0.23 -2.77 6.13
N LYS A 37 -0.78 -1.97 5.23
CA LYS A 37 -1.38 -2.51 4.00
C LYS A 37 -0.34 -3.11 3.05
N HIS A 38 0.85 -2.51 2.93
CA HIS A 38 1.96 -3.08 2.18
C HIS A 38 2.40 -4.41 2.79
N ASP A 39 2.59 -4.46 4.11
CA ASP A 39 2.96 -5.68 4.82
C ASP A 39 1.88 -6.77 4.71
N LEU A 40 0.58 -6.38 4.64
CA LEU A 40 -0.49 -7.32 4.34
C LEU A 40 -0.33 -7.91 2.93
N MET A 41 -0.09 -7.08 1.91
CA MET A 41 0.10 -7.58 0.54
C MET A 41 1.29 -8.53 0.43
N ARG A 42 2.41 -8.21 1.08
CA ARG A 42 3.56 -9.11 1.17
C ARG A 42 3.19 -10.40 1.90
N GLY A 43 2.52 -10.31 3.04
CA GLY A 43 2.17 -11.44 3.90
C GLY A 43 1.17 -12.42 3.28
N LEU A 44 0.39 -12.01 2.28
CA LEU A 44 -0.57 -12.89 1.61
C LEU A 44 0.07 -14.14 0.99
N LYS A 45 1.32 -14.06 0.54
CA LYS A 45 2.07 -15.17 -0.06
C LYS A 45 3.50 -15.31 0.50
N ASP A 46 3.87 -14.51 1.49
CA ASP A 46 5.24 -14.43 2.05
C ASP A 46 6.29 -14.21 0.93
N GLN A 47 5.97 -13.31 -0.01
CA GLN A 47 6.81 -12.97 -1.16
C GLN A 47 6.62 -11.50 -1.56
N PRO A 48 7.52 -10.93 -2.39
CA PRO A 48 7.37 -9.59 -2.94
C PRO A 48 6.02 -9.40 -3.66
N PHE A 49 5.51 -8.18 -3.64
CA PHE A 49 4.28 -7.78 -4.31
C PHE A 49 4.53 -6.68 -5.34
N MET A 50 3.58 -6.42 -6.21
CA MET A 50 3.62 -5.36 -7.20
C MET A 50 2.71 -4.20 -6.80
N LEU A 51 3.24 -2.97 -6.76
CA LEU A 51 2.39 -1.79 -6.71
C LEU A 51 1.96 -1.45 -8.13
N MET A 52 0.73 -1.85 -8.49
CA MET A 52 0.20 -1.66 -9.86
C MET A 52 -0.25 -0.24 -10.10
N GLU A 53 -0.73 0.45 -9.06
CA GLU A 53 -1.15 1.83 -9.19
C GLU A 53 -0.83 2.66 -7.95
N GLN A 54 -0.29 3.84 -8.21
CA GLN A 54 -0.33 5.00 -7.32
C GLN A 54 -0.45 6.26 -8.15
N THR A 55 -0.95 7.35 -7.57
CA THR A 55 -0.94 8.64 -8.27
C THR A 55 0.39 9.34 -8.09
N PRO A 56 0.96 9.95 -9.14
CA PRO A 56 2.15 10.78 -8.99
C PRO A 56 1.85 12.12 -8.30
N SER A 57 0.58 12.54 -8.20
CA SER A 57 0.16 13.79 -7.56
C SER A 57 -1.17 13.60 -6.82
N GLN A 58 -2.28 14.18 -7.29
CA GLN A 58 -3.60 14.09 -6.66
C GLN A 58 -4.45 12.93 -7.19
N GLN A 59 -5.39 12.47 -6.36
CA GLN A 59 -6.54 11.68 -6.80
C GLN A 59 -7.71 12.62 -7.16
N ASN A 60 -8.69 12.13 -7.93
CA ASN A 60 -9.85 12.93 -8.34
C ASN A 60 -11.18 12.55 -7.63
N TRP A 61 -11.15 11.58 -6.74
CA TRP A 61 -12.36 11.08 -6.02
C TRP A 61 -12.32 11.32 -4.52
N GLN A 62 -11.32 12.02 -4.01
CA GLN A 62 -11.27 12.41 -2.61
C GLN A 62 -12.20 13.59 -2.33
N PRO A 63 -12.71 13.74 -1.09
CA PRO A 63 -13.44 14.96 -0.71
C PRO A 63 -12.63 16.24 -1.00
N TYR A 64 -11.31 16.15 -0.86
CA TYR A 64 -10.35 17.18 -1.24
C TYR A 64 -9.21 16.53 -2.04
N ASN A 65 -9.05 16.95 -3.29
CA ASN A 65 -8.02 16.43 -4.19
C ASN A 65 -6.67 17.12 -3.93
N SER A 66 -6.08 16.82 -2.79
CA SER A 66 -4.80 17.42 -2.38
C SER A 66 -3.65 17.00 -3.26
N LEU A 67 -2.85 17.96 -3.70
CA LEU A 67 -1.59 17.70 -4.40
C LEU A 67 -0.57 17.09 -3.42
N LYS A 68 0.18 16.12 -3.89
CA LYS A 68 1.37 15.67 -3.15
C LYS A 68 2.40 16.80 -3.08
N ARG A 69 2.97 17.00 -1.90
CA ARG A 69 4.07 17.96 -1.69
C ARG A 69 5.33 17.51 -2.43
N PRO A 70 6.27 18.41 -2.74
CA PRO A 70 7.57 18.02 -3.29
C PRO A 70 8.21 16.90 -2.46
N GLY A 71 8.71 15.84 -3.11
CA GLY A 71 9.31 14.68 -2.47
C GLY A 71 8.33 13.66 -1.85
N GLN A 72 7.06 13.99 -1.66
CA GLN A 72 6.09 13.09 -1.01
C GLN A 72 5.84 11.82 -1.85
N MET A 73 5.71 11.93 -3.16
CA MET A 73 5.54 10.79 -4.06
C MET A 73 6.77 9.88 -3.99
N ARG A 74 7.97 10.46 -4.00
CA ARG A 74 9.22 9.72 -3.87
C ARG A 74 9.27 8.97 -2.52
N ALA A 75 8.98 9.63 -1.40
CA ALA A 75 8.98 8.99 -0.09
C ALA A 75 7.97 7.84 0.02
N GLN A 76 6.77 7.99 -0.56
CA GLN A 76 5.76 6.92 -0.62
C GLN A 76 6.25 5.72 -1.45
N SER A 77 6.91 5.97 -2.58
CA SER A 77 7.48 4.90 -3.42
C SER A 77 8.59 4.14 -2.69
N TYR A 78 9.47 4.84 -1.97
CA TYR A 78 10.49 4.19 -1.14
C TYR A 78 9.89 3.42 0.02
N GLN A 79 8.83 3.93 0.67
CA GLN A 79 8.10 3.17 1.69
C GLN A 79 7.56 1.86 1.10
N THR A 80 6.93 1.92 -0.07
CA THR A 80 6.38 0.74 -0.73
C THR A 80 7.44 -0.33 -1.00
N MET A 81 8.61 0.07 -1.50
CA MET A 81 9.75 -0.85 -1.71
C MET A 81 10.31 -1.39 -0.40
N ALA A 82 10.46 -0.54 0.62
CA ALA A 82 10.95 -0.96 1.94
C ALA A 82 10.03 -1.99 2.60
N HIS A 83 8.75 -2.02 2.23
CA HIS A 83 7.77 -3.01 2.67
C HIS A 83 7.63 -4.20 1.71
N GLY A 84 8.50 -4.33 0.70
CA GLY A 84 8.65 -5.53 -0.12
C GLY A 84 8.00 -5.48 -1.51
N ALA A 85 7.79 -4.30 -2.09
CA ALA A 85 7.37 -4.21 -3.48
C ALA A 85 8.54 -4.33 -4.45
N ASP A 86 8.38 -5.13 -5.49
CA ASP A 86 9.33 -5.25 -6.60
C ASP A 86 9.08 -4.23 -7.73
N THR A 87 7.91 -3.62 -7.78
CA THR A 87 7.55 -2.66 -8.83
C THR A 87 6.83 -1.45 -8.29
N ILE A 88 7.02 -0.32 -8.96
CA ILE A 88 6.29 0.93 -8.72
C ILE A 88 5.70 1.38 -10.04
N GLN A 89 4.38 1.39 -10.14
CA GLN A 89 3.65 1.86 -11.32
C GLN A 89 2.74 3.04 -10.98
N PHE A 90 2.45 3.85 -11.97
CA PHE A 90 1.66 5.07 -11.81
C PHE A 90 0.41 5.07 -12.68
N PHE A 91 -0.72 5.30 -12.08
CA PHE A 91 -1.89 5.76 -12.80
C PHE A 91 -1.95 7.30 -12.68
N GLN A 92 -1.79 8.03 -13.78
CA GLN A 92 -1.71 7.58 -15.15
C GLN A 92 -0.52 8.24 -15.88
N LEU A 93 -0.14 7.71 -17.04
CA LEU A 93 0.95 8.29 -17.82
C LEU A 93 0.59 9.70 -18.30
N ARG A 94 -0.55 9.87 -18.98
CA ARG A 94 -1.02 11.15 -19.50
C ARG A 94 -2.41 11.49 -18.96
N ARG A 95 -2.55 12.69 -18.42
CA ARG A 95 -3.82 13.15 -17.85
C ARG A 95 -4.90 13.20 -18.93
N SER A 96 -6.03 12.55 -18.65
CA SER A 96 -7.22 12.57 -19.52
C SER A 96 -7.76 13.99 -19.68
N VAL A 97 -8.14 14.37 -20.91
CA VAL A 97 -8.70 15.70 -21.19
C VAL A 97 -10.20 15.77 -20.92
N GLY A 98 -10.87 14.63 -20.78
CA GLY A 98 -12.30 14.49 -20.53
C GLY A 98 -12.61 13.29 -19.66
N GLY A 99 -13.91 13.02 -19.43
CA GLY A 99 -14.35 11.89 -18.58
C GLY A 99 -14.25 12.18 -17.09
N CYS A 100 -14.52 11.15 -16.28
CA CYS A 100 -14.56 11.26 -14.82
C CYS A 100 -13.17 11.48 -14.19
N GLU A 101 -12.09 11.06 -14.86
CA GLU A 101 -10.72 11.13 -14.34
C GLU A 101 -9.89 12.29 -14.91
N LYS A 102 -10.50 13.25 -15.56
CA LYS A 102 -9.81 14.43 -16.11
C LYS A 102 -9.03 15.27 -15.10
N PHE A 103 -9.35 15.16 -13.81
CA PHE A 103 -8.64 15.85 -12.73
C PHE A 103 -7.67 14.95 -11.96
N HIS A 104 -7.56 13.66 -12.34
CA HIS A 104 -6.59 12.77 -11.72
C HIS A 104 -5.15 13.19 -12.03
N GLY A 105 -4.23 12.95 -11.09
CA GLY A 105 -2.80 13.17 -11.30
C GLY A 105 -2.25 12.28 -12.42
N ALA A 106 -1.26 12.78 -13.14
CA ALA A 106 -0.59 12.03 -14.19
C ALA A 106 0.88 12.45 -14.27
N VAL A 107 1.71 11.58 -14.84
CA VAL A 107 3.13 11.87 -15.10
C VAL A 107 3.22 13.04 -16.07
N ILE A 108 2.44 12.99 -17.17
CA ILE A 108 2.31 14.10 -18.14
C ILE A 108 1.01 14.82 -17.85
N ALA A 109 1.09 16.04 -17.33
CA ALA A 109 -0.06 16.90 -17.04
C ALA A 109 -0.75 17.41 -18.31
N HIS A 110 -1.88 18.12 -18.18
CA HIS A 110 -2.59 18.74 -19.31
C HIS A 110 -1.70 19.68 -20.14
N ALA A 111 -0.68 20.30 -19.54
CA ALA A 111 0.31 21.10 -20.25
C ALA A 111 1.08 20.31 -21.33
N GLY A 112 1.10 18.99 -21.24
CA GLY A 112 1.64 18.08 -22.25
C GLY A 112 3.15 18.12 -22.42
N THR A 113 3.89 18.66 -21.44
CA THR A 113 5.35 18.80 -21.48
C THR A 113 6.01 18.15 -20.25
N GLU A 114 7.31 17.88 -20.38
CA GLU A 114 8.19 17.43 -19.29
C GLU A 114 8.52 18.53 -18.27
N ASN A 115 8.19 19.79 -18.55
CA ASN A 115 8.54 20.95 -17.72
C ASN A 115 7.64 21.12 -16.50
N THR A 116 7.20 20.01 -15.90
CA THR A 116 6.43 20.02 -14.65
C THR A 116 7.25 19.44 -13.51
N ARG A 117 6.93 19.84 -12.27
CA ARG A 117 7.56 19.25 -11.08
C ARG A 117 7.32 17.75 -11.02
N VAL A 118 6.09 17.32 -11.25
CA VAL A 118 5.69 15.90 -11.17
C VAL A 118 6.49 15.05 -12.16
N PHE A 119 6.60 15.49 -13.42
CA PHE A 119 7.38 14.76 -14.42
C PHE A 119 8.85 14.60 -13.99
N ARG A 120 9.47 15.69 -13.52
CA ARG A 120 10.87 15.65 -13.06
C ARG A 120 11.07 14.74 -11.85
N GLU A 121 10.14 14.76 -10.88
CA GLU A 121 10.20 13.88 -9.71
C GLU A 121 10.04 12.38 -10.11
N VAL A 122 9.12 12.06 -11.03
CA VAL A 122 8.95 10.68 -11.51
C VAL A 122 10.18 10.23 -12.31
N LYS A 123 10.73 11.09 -13.19
CA LYS A 123 11.96 10.80 -13.92
C LYS A 123 13.12 10.52 -12.96
N GLN A 124 13.32 11.39 -11.98
CA GLN A 124 14.37 11.22 -10.96
C GLN A 124 14.20 9.88 -10.21
N LEU A 125 12.97 9.57 -9.77
CA LEU A 125 12.68 8.31 -9.12
C LEU A 125 13.02 7.11 -10.03
N GLY A 126 12.67 7.15 -11.32
CA GLY A 126 13.02 6.09 -12.28
C GLY A 126 14.53 5.87 -12.36
N GLU A 127 15.32 6.95 -12.46
CA GLU A 127 16.77 6.89 -12.50
C GLU A 127 17.40 6.34 -11.18
N GLU A 128 16.76 6.62 -10.04
CA GLU A 128 17.15 6.05 -8.75
C GLU A 128 16.83 4.55 -8.67
N LEU A 129 15.64 4.14 -9.09
CA LEU A 129 15.21 2.74 -9.09
C LEU A 129 16.01 1.87 -10.04
N GLU A 130 16.40 2.40 -11.19
CA GLU A 130 17.29 1.71 -12.13
C GLU A 130 18.63 1.33 -11.46
N LYS A 131 19.20 2.22 -10.66
CA LYS A 131 20.44 1.94 -9.90
C LYS A 131 20.25 0.86 -8.84
N LEU A 132 19.03 0.69 -8.33
CA LEU A 132 18.67 -0.27 -7.29
C LEU A 132 18.11 -1.58 -7.85
N SER A 133 17.98 -1.70 -9.18
CA SER A 133 17.33 -2.82 -9.85
C SER A 133 18.00 -4.18 -9.61
N ASN A 134 19.28 -4.20 -9.27
CA ASN A 134 20.03 -5.42 -8.95
C ASN A 134 20.06 -5.73 -7.43
N VAL A 135 19.46 -4.89 -6.60
CA VAL A 135 19.53 -5.00 -5.14
C VAL A 135 18.17 -5.26 -4.51
N ILE A 136 17.14 -4.57 -4.97
CA ILE A 136 15.80 -4.58 -4.33
C ILE A 136 14.94 -5.76 -4.81
N PRO A 137 14.79 -6.04 -6.12
CA PRO A 137 13.88 -7.09 -6.56
C PRO A 137 14.22 -8.46 -5.95
N GLY A 138 13.19 -9.17 -5.49
CA GLY A 138 13.33 -10.48 -4.85
C GLY A 138 13.87 -10.44 -3.42
N THR A 139 14.09 -9.25 -2.83
CA THR A 139 14.47 -9.18 -1.41
C THR A 139 13.32 -9.57 -0.50
N VAL A 140 13.64 -10.28 0.57
CA VAL A 140 12.69 -10.66 1.63
C VAL A 140 12.89 -9.79 2.86
N ASN A 141 11.79 -9.48 3.53
CA ASN A 141 11.81 -8.80 4.81
C ASN A 141 11.61 -9.84 5.92
N GLU A 142 12.65 -10.15 6.67
CA GLU A 142 12.60 -11.06 7.81
C GLU A 142 12.04 -10.32 9.03
N ALA A 143 10.73 -10.42 9.25
CA ALA A 143 10.06 -9.83 10.40
C ALA A 143 9.96 -10.85 11.54
N GLU A 144 10.31 -10.42 12.75
CA GLU A 144 10.21 -11.23 13.96
C GLU A 144 8.84 -11.15 14.64
N VAL A 145 7.97 -10.25 14.15
CA VAL A 145 6.61 -10.01 14.67
C VAL A 145 5.60 -10.42 13.62
N GLY A 146 4.68 -11.29 14.01
CA GLY A 146 3.47 -11.60 13.23
C GLY A 146 2.27 -10.84 13.78
N VAL A 147 1.48 -10.21 12.92
CA VAL A 147 0.19 -9.64 13.29
C VAL A 147 -0.91 -10.34 12.51
N ILE A 148 -1.81 -11.00 13.22
CA ILE A 148 -2.89 -11.75 12.60
C ILE A 148 -3.91 -10.79 11.97
N PHE A 149 -4.25 -11.01 10.71
CA PHE A 149 -5.35 -10.36 10.03
C PHE A 149 -6.33 -11.43 9.54
N ASP A 150 -7.57 -11.38 10.01
CA ASP A 150 -8.57 -12.42 9.78
C ASP A 150 -9.87 -11.82 9.24
N TRP A 151 -10.28 -12.25 8.05
CA TRP A 151 -11.51 -11.76 7.42
C TRP A 151 -12.77 -12.29 8.10
N ASP A 152 -12.75 -13.49 8.67
CA ASP A 152 -13.91 -14.02 9.38
C ASP A 152 -14.21 -13.18 10.63
N ASN A 153 -13.17 -12.77 11.39
CA ASN A 153 -13.32 -11.80 12.48
C ASN A 153 -13.75 -10.41 11.99
N TYR A 154 -13.20 -9.95 10.87
CA TYR A 154 -13.59 -8.68 10.28
C TYR A 154 -15.10 -8.66 9.97
N TRP A 155 -15.61 -9.73 9.37
CA TRP A 155 -17.03 -9.89 9.06
C TRP A 155 -17.87 -10.05 10.33
N ALA A 156 -17.45 -10.88 11.28
CA ALA A 156 -18.15 -11.07 12.54
C ALA A 156 -18.32 -9.76 13.30
N LEU A 157 -17.32 -8.88 13.30
CA LEU A 157 -17.39 -7.58 13.98
C LEU A 157 -18.25 -6.55 13.25
N GLU A 158 -18.21 -6.51 11.92
CA GLU A 158 -18.73 -5.37 11.17
C GLU A 158 -19.97 -5.66 10.31
N TYR A 159 -20.37 -6.94 10.16
CA TYR A 159 -21.64 -7.33 9.51
C TYR A 159 -22.73 -7.77 10.51
N THR A 160 -22.43 -7.72 11.78
CA THR A 160 -23.39 -8.01 12.86
C THR A 160 -23.72 -6.74 13.65
N SER A 161 -24.64 -6.86 14.61
CA SER A 161 -24.97 -5.75 15.52
C SER A 161 -23.78 -5.37 16.42
N GLY A 162 -22.83 -6.29 16.64
CA GLY A 162 -21.62 -6.09 17.38
C GLY A 162 -21.79 -5.53 18.79
N PRO A 163 -20.70 -5.34 19.54
CA PRO A 163 -20.78 -4.65 20.84
C PRO A 163 -20.88 -3.12 20.67
N SER A 164 -20.42 -2.57 19.54
CA SER A 164 -20.48 -1.14 19.24
C SER A 164 -20.29 -0.87 17.75
N ILE A 165 -21.03 0.07 17.20
CA ILE A 165 -20.87 0.55 15.81
C ILE A 165 -19.52 1.25 15.58
N SER A 166 -18.91 1.76 16.63
CA SER A 166 -17.60 2.43 16.57
C SER A 166 -16.42 1.46 16.59
N LEU A 167 -16.66 0.17 16.86
CA LEU A 167 -15.61 -0.84 16.81
C LEU A 167 -15.33 -1.19 15.34
N LYS A 168 -14.15 -0.80 14.85
CA LYS A 168 -13.69 -1.05 13.47
C LYS A 168 -12.48 -1.97 13.51
N TYR A 169 -12.59 -3.10 12.82
CA TYR A 169 -11.58 -4.15 12.82
C TYR A 169 -10.20 -3.62 12.37
N VAL A 170 -10.15 -2.99 11.21
CA VAL A 170 -8.90 -2.46 10.64
C VAL A 170 -8.26 -1.43 11.57
N ASP A 171 -9.06 -0.58 12.22
CA ASP A 171 -8.55 0.43 13.15
C ASP A 171 -7.93 -0.22 14.41
N GLN A 172 -8.51 -1.33 14.88
CA GLN A 172 -7.94 -2.07 16.02
C GLN A 172 -6.61 -2.74 15.65
N ILE A 173 -6.58 -3.45 14.51
CA ILE A 173 -5.34 -4.07 14.02
C ILE A 173 -4.26 -3.00 13.80
N HIS A 174 -4.62 -1.86 13.20
CA HIS A 174 -3.68 -0.76 12.98
C HIS A 174 -3.11 -0.19 14.30
N ARG A 175 -3.85 -0.18 15.41
CA ARG A 175 -3.34 0.26 16.71
C ARG A 175 -2.20 -0.61 17.21
N TYR A 176 -2.32 -1.94 17.06
CA TYR A 176 -1.25 -2.88 17.42
C TYR A 176 -0.06 -2.74 16.44
N TYR A 177 -0.33 -2.75 15.14
CA TYR A 177 0.69 -2.59 14.11
C TYR A 177 1.50 -1.31 14.29
N ARG A 178 0.83 -0.19 14.59
CA ARG A 178 1.44 1.12 14.74
C ARG A 178 2.53 1.15 15.83
N TYR A 179 2.36 0.41 16.90
CA TYR A 179 3.38 0.32 17.94
C TYR A 179 4.71 -0.16 17.37
N PHE A 180 4.70 -1.23 16.60
CA PHE A 180 5.90 -1.79 15.97
C PHE A 180 6.47 -0.85 14.90
N TYR A 181 5.61 -0.25 14.09
CA TYR A 181 6.02 0.73 13.08
C TYR A 181 6.75 1.93 13.72
N ASP A 182 6.19 2.51 14.79
CA ASP A 182 6.77 3.66 15.49
C ASP A 182 8.12 3.30 16.19
N HIS A 183 8.39 2.01 16.42
CA HIS A 183 9.65 1.51 16.98
C HIS A 183 10.59 0.88 15.93
N ASN A 184 10.33 1.05 14.65
CA ASN A 184 11.12 0.50 13.54
C ASN A 184 11.28 -1.03 13.60
N MET A 185 10.27 -1.74 14.07
CA MET A 185 10.23 -3.20 14.12
C MET A 185 9.48 -3.75 12.90
N GLY A 186 10.11 -4.67 12.16
CA GLY A 186 9.47 -5.33 11.03
C GLY A 186 8.28 -6.18 11.45
N VAL A 187 7.20 -6.12 10.69
CA VAL A 187 5.97 -6.88 10.91
C VAL A 187 5.61 -7.65 9.64
N THR A 188 5.16 -8.89 9.79
CA THR A 188 4.42 -9.60 8.73
C THR A 188 2.97 -9.76 9.15
N MET A 189 2.05 -9.38 8.25
CA MET A 189 0.63 -9.66 8.44
C MET A 189 0.34 -11.09 8.01
N ILE A 190 -0.27 -11.89 8.89
CA ILE A 190 -0.40 -13.34 8.72
C ILE A 190 -1.85 -13.81 8.91
N PRO A 191 -2.26 -14.94 8.27
CA PRO A 191 -3.56 -15.56 8.54
C PRO A 191 -3.54 -16.32 9.88
N VAL A 192 -4.71 -16.72 10.36
CA VAL A 192 -4.87 -17.49 11.62
C VAL A 192 -4.25 -18.88 11.58
N ASP A 193 -4.08 -19.45 10.39
CA ASP A 193 -3.51 -20.78 10.15
C ASP A 193 -2.02 -20.74 9.73
N ALA A 194 -1.35 -19.59 9.92
CA ALA A 194 0.07 -19.46 9.63
C ALA A 194 0.96 -20.32 10.57
N ASP A 195 2.17 -20.62 10.10
CA ASP A 195 3.20 -21.19 10.98
C ASP A 195 3.76 -20.11 11.94
N PHE A 196 3.29 -20.12 13.17
CA PHE A 196 3.70 -19.16 14.20
C PHE A 196 5.13 -19.35 14.71
N SER A 197 5.74 -20.52 14.47
CA SER A 197 7.12 -20.80 14.93
C SER A 197 8.18 -19.88 14.33
N LYS A 198 7.85 -19.21 13.21
CA LYS A 198 8.71 -18.23 12.54
C LYS A 198 8.85 -16.91 13.30
N TYR A 199 7.96 -16.62 14.24
CA TYR A 199 7.87 -15.30 14.87
C TYR A 199 8.24 -15.38 16.36
N LYS A 200 8.89 -14.35 16.88
CA LYS A 200 9.16 -14.19 18.31
C LYS A 200 7.96 -13.65 19.07
N MET A 201 7.05 -12.97 18.36
CA MET A 201 5.81 -12.39 18.90
C MET A 201 4.69 -12.50 17.87
N ILE A 202 3.49 -12.86 18.37
CA ILE A 202 2.24 -12.85 17.60
C ILE A 202 1.24 -11.93 18.32
#